data_913455b9fe7687991d8b30720075809a
#
_entry.id   913455b9fe7687991d8b30720075809a
#
_cell.length_a   1.000
_cell.length_b   1.000
_cell.length_c   1.000
_cell.angle_alpha   90.00
_cell.angle_beta   90.00
_cell.angle_gamma   90.00
#
_symmetry.space_group_name_H-M   'P 1'
#
loop_
_entity.id
_entity.type
_entity.pdbx_description
1 polymer ?
#
loop_
_entity_poly.entity_id
_entity_poly.type
_entity_poly.pdbx_seq_one_letter_code
_entity_poly.pdbx_strand_id
1 'polypeptide(L)'
;MVRVKEPLPGVVYMSDADIDHYVSEGVFTNETVIGAFREAFARNAERVALSGPVRTMPYSQFDALTTRGAAALWRLGLRPTDRVLFQMRNSRELVQAFFSCLKIGVIPVCTLAAHREQEITYIGNHAAAKAHFVHGDDSRFDMVGFARSTANAIPSVKNVIKVLGGPTESGALAFEELIESEDIEKARVLLDAIDLDPYQVVVFQLSGGTSGIPKIIPRFNAEYLYAMRSVMDFMGLTSETVTFTPNPFMHNAPLSCFWGPTLLAGGEVAIAEGPSIADIEATLAARRPHWLGMAKVHLLRLAEGGGVARLSFDNVRAFAVPDSARQLSSMLGATCVPMYGMTEGLLTFGSPTDPPEALDSTVGRSTSPHDLIRIVRPGTEEDLPDGEIGELLVRGPCTIRGYYNAPDRDAEAFTADGFYRSGDLMSFTTISGTRNLVFNGRVKDVIDRSGEKINCGEVEAAIGLHPAVGAIACVAMPDPMYGERMCAFIVPQAGADDPTLNTIGKHLAALGFAKFKWPERIELVPELPMTTSGKVSKPRMRELIAAKLAQESRDNR
;
A
#
# COMPACT_ATOMS: atom_id res chain seq x y z
N MET A 1 7.25 -12.05 29.10
CA MET A 1 7.17 -13.22 28.17
C MET A 1 6.33 -12.79 27.00
N VAL A 2 6.52 -13.36 25.83
CA VAL A 2 5.70 -13.06 24.64
C VAL A 2 4.55 -14.06 24.62
N ARG A 3 3.31 -13.59 24.44
CA ARG A 3 2.08 -14.41 24.46
C ARG A 3 2.00 -15.44 23.33
N VAL A 4 2.78 -15.23 22.27
CA VAL A 4 2.84 -16.13 21.11
C VAL A 4 3.46 -17.47 21.51
N LYS A 5 2.80 -18.58 21.14
CA LYS A 5 3.23 -19.95 21.50
C LYS A 5 4.62 -20.29 20.94
N GLU A 6 4.85 -19.94 19.66
CA GLU A 6 6.09 -20.21 18.93
C GLU A 6 6.57 -18.93 18.23
N PRO A 7 7.31 -18.04 18.93
CA PRO A 7 7.78 -16.80 18.34
C PRO A 7 8.70 -17.04 17.14
N LEU A 8 8.42 -16.35 16.02
CA LEU A 8 9.28 -16.40 14.84
C LEU A 8 10.54 -15.56 15.08
N PRO A 9 11.75 -16.16 14.94
CA PRO A 9 13.00 -15.41 15.12
C PRO A 9 13.07 -14.18 14.21
N GLY A 10 13.57 -13.07 14.74
CA GLY A 10 13.71 -11.80 14.01
C GLY A 10 12.45 -10.94 13.94
N VAL A 11 11.35 -11.38 14.55
CA VAL A 11 10.12 -10.60 14.69
C VAL A 11 10.07 -9.93 16.05
N VAL A 12 9.73 -8.64 16.07
CA VAL A 12 9.44 -7.90 17.30
C VAL A 12 7.94 -7.95 17.55
N TYR A 13 7.54 -8.67 18.60
CA TYR A 13 6.15 -8.83 18.98
C TYR A 13 5.68 -7.71 19.92
N MET A 14 4.38 -7.44 19.93
CA MET A 14 3.75 -6.58 20.92
C MET A 14 3.92 -7.17 22.32
N SER A 15 4.10 -6.33 23.32
CA SER A 15 4.20 -6.78 24.73
C SER A 15 2.89 -7.40 25.22
N ASP A 16 2.99 -8.36 26.16
CA ASP A 16 1.82 -8.96 26.79
C ASP A 16 0.92 -7.89 27.44
N ALA A 17 1.52 -6.87 28.03
CA ALA A 17 0.78 -5.76 28.65
C ALA A 17 -0.02 -4.93 27.62
N ASP A 18 0.56 -4.63 26.45
CA ASP A 18 -0.17 -3.95 25.37
C ASP A 18 -1.31 -4.85 24.83
N ILE A 19 -1.05 -6.16 24.67
CA ILE A 19 -2.08 -7.11 24.23
C ILE A 19 -3.22 -7.17 25.24
N ASP A 20 -2.92 -7.32 26.53
CA ASP A 20 -3.94 -7.38 27.58
C ASP A 20 -4.76 -6.08 27.65
N HIS A 21 -4.11 -4.94 27.46
CA HIS A 21 -4.80 -3.65 27.34
C HIS A 21 -5.79 -3.65 26.17
N TYR A 22 -5.35 -3.99 24.95
CA TYR A 22 -6.22 -3.99 23.78
C TYR A 22 -7.33 -5.07 23.83
N VAL A 23 -7.08 -6.19 24.50
CA VAL A 23 -8.13 -7.19 24.77
C VAL A 23 -9.15 -6.66 25.75
N SER A 24 -8.72 -5.99 26.84
CA SER A 24 -9.65 -5.43 27.84
C SER A 24 -10.54 -4.32 27.28
N GLU A 25 -10.02 -3.55 26.30
CA GLU A 25 -10.76 -2.51 25.57
C GLU A 25 -11.64 -3.07 24.43
N GLY A 26 -11.62 -4.39 24.21
CA GLY A 26 -12.38 -5.03 23.12
C GLY A 26 -11.83 -4.77 21.72
N VAL A 27 -10.60 -4.24 21.61
CA VAL A 27 -9.91 -3.97 20.36
C VAL A 27 -9.42 -5.26 19.73
N PHE A 28 -8.75 -6.10 20.51
CA PHE A 28 -8.32 -7.42 20.05
C PHE A 28 -9.28 -8.48 20.53
N THR A 29 -9.69 -9.31 19.58
CA THR A 29 -10.39 -10.57 19.85
C THR A 29 -9.37 -11.72 19.80
N ASN A 30 -9.63 -12.82 20.51
CA ASN A 30 -8.79 -14.01 20.45
C ASN A 30 -9.06 -14.82 19.16
N GLU A 31 -9.16 -14.12 18.03
CA GLU A 31 -9.45 -14.69 16.72
C GLU A 31 -8.25 -14.51 15.78
N THR A 32 -8.06 -15.49 14.91
CA THR A 32 -7.17 -15.33 13.78
C THR A 32 -7.89 -14.64 12.62
N VAL A 33 -7.16 -13.98 11.74
CA VAL A 33 -7.68 -13.42 10.49
C VAL A 33 -8.49 -14.47 9.73
N ILE A 34 -7.95 -15.68 9.57
CA ILE A 34 -8.61 -16.73 8.81
C ILE A 34 -9.85 -17.30 9.54
N GLY A 35 -9.85 -17.31 10.88
CA GLY A 35 -11.03 -17.69 11.68
C GLY A 35 -12.20 -16.77 11.40
N ALA A 36 -11.98 -15.46 11.48
CA ALA A 36 -13.00 -14.44 11.18
C ALA A 36 -13.50 -14.53 9.73
N PHE A 37 -12.62 -14.80 8.77
CA PHE A 37 -13.01 -15.00 7.37
C PHE A 37 -13.82 -16.28 7.17
N ARG A 38 -13.47 -17.41 7.81
CA ARG A 38 -14.25 -18.66 7.72
C ARG A 38 -15.69 -18.44 8.19
N GLU A 39 -15.89 -17.70 9.29
CA GLU A 39 -17.22 -17.34 9.76
C GLU A 39 -17.97 -16.44 8.77
N ALA A 40 -17.29 -15.40 8.21
CA ALA A 40 -17.89 -14.53 7.21
C ALA A 40 -18.30 -15.30 5.95
N PHE A 41 -17.47 -16.24 5.49
CA PHE A 41 -17.75 -17.09 4.32
C PHE A 41 -18.95 -18.02 4.57
N ALA A 42 -19.02 -18.64 5.74
CA ALA A 42 -20.15 -19.50 6.11
C ALA A 42 -21.47 -18.71 6.17
N ARG A 43 -21.46 -17.51 6.75
CA ARG A 43 -22.67 -16.65 6.83
C ARG A 43 -23.15 -16.18 5.46
N ASN A 44 -22.25 -16.05 4.47
CA ASN A 44 -22.53 -15.49 3.15
C ASN A 44 -22.35 -16.50 2.01
N ALA A 45 -22.48 -17.80 2.28
CA ALA A 45 -22.11 -18.91 1.40
C ALA A 45 -22.61 -18.76 -0.06
N GLU A 46 -23.86 -18.32 -0.24
CA GLU A 46 -24.49 -18.17 -1.55
C GLU A 46 -24.26 -16.81 -2.22
N ARG A 47 -23.65 -15.86 -1.51
CA ARG A 47 -23.34 -14.55 -2.06
C ARG A 47 -22.06 -14.59 -2.91
N VAL A 48 -21.93 -13.65 -3.84
CA VAL A 48 -20.73 -13.51 -4.65
C VAL A 48 -19.58 -12.97 -3.80
N ALA A 49 -18.47 -13.70 -3.71
CA ALA A 49 -17.23 -13.27 -3.08
C ALA A 49 -16.31 -12.53 -4.04
N LEU A 50 -16.04 -13.18 -5.18
CA LEU A 50 -15.13 -12.64 -6.20
C LEU A 50 -15.85 -12.57 -7.56
N SER A 51 -15.64 -11.49 -8.28
CA SER A 51 -16.20 -11.32 -9.61
C SER A 51 -15.22 -10.71 -10.59
N GLY A 52 -15.44 -10.97 -11.86
CA GLY A 52 -14.87 -10.25 -13.00
C GLY A 52 -16.00 -9.66 -13.84
N PRO A 53 -15.70 -9.12 -15.03
CA PRO A 53 -16.76 -8.58 -15.91
C PRO A 53 -17.81 -9.63 -16.31
N VAL A 54 -17.42 -10.90 -16.44
CA VAL A 54 -18.30 -11.99 -16.88
C VAL A 54 -18.51 -13.06 -15.82
N ARG A 55 -17.47 -13.41 -15.07
CA ARG A 55 -17.49 -14.56 -14.16
C ARG A 55 -17.67 -14.11 -12.71
N THR A 56 -18.43 -14.89 -11.95
CA THR A 56 -18.61 -14.71 -10.51
C THR A 56 -18.26 -16.00 -9.78
N MET A 57 -17.86 -15.88 -8.52
CA MET A 57 -17.54 -17.00 -7.64
C MET A 57 -18.23 -16.77 -6.28
N PRO A 58 -19.18 -17.64 -5.87
CA PRO A 58 -19.80 -17.53 -4.55
C PRO A 58 -18.82 -17.91 -3.44
N TYR A 59 -19.10 -17.44 -2.20
CA TYR A 59 -18.29 -17.73 -1.04
C TYR A 59 -18.14 -19.22 -0.76
N SER A 60 -19.19 -20.03 -0.97
CA SER A 60 -19.13 -21.49 -0.82
C SER A 60 -18.12 -22.14 -1.75
N GLN A 61 -18.07 -21.72 -3.01
CA GLN A 61 -17.09 -22.21 -3.98
C GLN A 61 -15.68 -21.71 -3.64
N PHE A 62 -15.56 -20.45 -3.26
CA PHE A 62 -14.28 -19.85 -2.88
C PHE A 62 -13.68 -20.54 -1.64
N ASP A 63 -14.51 -20.81 -0.60
CA ASP A 63 -14.08 -21.54 0.58
C ASP A 63 -13.63 -22.98 0.25
N ALA A 64 -14.38 -23.69 -0.59
CA ALA A 64 -14.03 -25.05 -1.00
C ALA A 64 -12.69 -25.10 -1.76
N LEU A 65 -12.47 -24.19 -2.71
CA LEU A 65 -11.20 -24.12 -3.48
C LEU A 65 -10.02 -23.79 -2.57
N THR A 66 -10.17 -22.80 -1.68
CA THR A 66 -9.09 -22.42 -0.76
C THR A 66 -8.83 -23.49 0.32
N THR A 67 -9.82 -24.27 0.71
CA THR A 67 -9.68 -25.43 1.61
C THR A 67 -8.86 -26.54 0.95
N ARG A 68 -9.16 -26.89 -0.31
CA ARG A 68 -8.36 -27.86 -1.08
C ARG A 68 -6.95 -27.33 -1.32
N GLY A 69 -6.81 -26.05 -1.71
CA GLY A 69 -5.50 -25.42 -1.90
C GLY A 69 -4.63 -25.48 -0.65
N ALA A 70 -5.22 -25.23 0.53
CA ALA A 70 -4.54 -25.35 1.82
C ALA A 70 -4.03 -26.78 2.09
N ALA A 71 -4.86 -27.79 1.84
CA ALA A 71 -4.48 -29.19 1.99
C ALA A 71 -3.36 -29.59 1.01
N ALA A 72 -3.41 -29.11 -0.24
CA ALA A 72 -2.37 -29.32 -1.23
C ALA A 72 -1.03 -28.71 -0.79
N LEU A 73 -1.05 -27.47 -0.28
CA LEU A 73 0.16 -26.80 0.23
C LEU A 73 0.73 -27.55 1.45
N TRP A 74 -0.14 -28.07 2.33
CA TRP A 74 0.29 -28.91 3.45
C TRP A 74 0.98 -30.18 2.98
N ARG A 75 0.48 -30.83 1.93
CA ARG A 75 1.12 -32.03 1.34
C ARG A 75 2.45 -31.70 0.68
N LEU A 76 2.63 -30.52 0.14
CA LEU A 76 3.92 -30.04 -0.35
C LEU A 76 4.93 -29.75 0.77
N GLY A 77 4.54 -29.94 2.04
CA GLY A 77 5.40 -29.79 3.19
C GLY A 77 5.41 -28.40 3.81
N LEU A 78 4.55 -27.49 3.38
CA LEU A 78 4.39 -26.18 4.02
C LEU A 78 3.68 -26.31 5.38
N ARG A 79 4.12 -25.54 6.36
CA ARG A 79 3.66 -25.60 7.75
C ARG A 79 3.42 -24.18 8.29
N PRO A 80 2.70 -24.02 9.42
CA PRO A 80 2.55 -22.72 10.07
C PRO A 80 3.90 -22.02 10.21
N THR A 81 3.88 -20.70 10.01
CA THR A 81 5.06 -19.81 9.99
C THR A 81 6.03 -19.97 8.82
N ASP A 82 5.87 -20.92 7.91
CA ASP A 82 6.62 -20.92 6.66
C ASP A 82 6.27 -19.70 5.80
N ARG A 83 7.25 -19.11 5.13
CA ARG A 83 7.07 -17.94 4.26
C ARG A 83 7.02 -18.35 2.80
N VAL A 84 6.16 -17.68 2.02
CA VAL A 84 5.97 -17.95 0.60
C VAL A 84 5.93 -16.63 -0.17
N LEU A 85 6.75 -16.49 -1.21
CA LEU A 85 6.75 -15.32 -2.08
C LEU A 85 5.49 -15.29 -2.96
N PHE A 86 4.85 -14.11 -3.04
CA PHE A 86 3.68 -13.85 -3.89
C PHE A 86 4.03 -12.84 -4.97
N GLN A 87 4.57 -13.28 -6.11
CA GLN A 87 4.92 -12.42 -7.23
C GLN A 87 3.87 -12.53 -8.35
N MET A 88 2.68 -12.03 -8.03
CA MET A 88 1.49 -12.22 -8.85
C MET A 88 0.80 -10.89 -9.14
N ARG A 89 0.15 -10.79 -10.33
CA ARG A 89 -0.81 -9.71 -10.62
C ARG A 89 -2.15 -9.99 -9.95
N ASN A 90 -3.02 -8.97 -9.88
CA ASN A 90 -4.38 -9.15 -9.36
C ASN A 90 -5.12 -10.20 -10.18
N SER A 91 -5.67 -11.19 -9.50
CA SER A 91 -6.50 -12.24 -10.08
C SER A 91 -7.27 -12.96 -8.97
N ARG A 92 -8.27 -13.75 -9.33
CA ARG A 92 -8.99 -14.61 -8.39
C ARG A 92 -8.08 -15.69 -7.82
N GLU A 93 -7.19 -16.20 -8.65
CA GLU A 93 -6.22 -17.24 -8.29
C GLU A 93 -5.20 -16.72 -7.28
N LEU A 94 -4.80 -15.42 -7.36
CA LEU A 94 -3.98 -14.79 -6.31
C LEU A 94 -4.72 -14.83 -4.97
N VAL A 95 -5.99 -14.42 -4.94
CA VAL A 95 -6.79 -14.39 -3.69
C VAL A 95 -6.99 -15.81 -3.17
N GLN A 96 -7.23 -16.80 -4.05
CA GLN A 96 -7.34 -18.22 -3.67
C GLN A 96 -6.02 -18.74 -3.05
N ALA A 97 -4.88 -18.51 -3.69
CA ALA A 97 -3.58 -18.92 -3.17
C ALA A 97 -3.27 -18.26 -1.83
N PHE A 98 -3.59 -16.97 -1.68
CA PHE A 98 -3.41 -16.22 -0.44
C PHE A 98 -4.20 -16.84 0.71
N PHE A 99 -5.51 -17.05 0.55
CA PHE A 99 -6.34 -17.68 1.58
C PHE A 99 -5.97 -19.14 1.84
N SER A 100 -5.48 -19.87 0.84
CA SER A 100 -4.96 -21.22 1.04
C SER A 100 -3.76 -21.24 1.97
N CYS A 101 -2.85 -20.27 1.85
CA CYS A 101 -1.74 -20.08 2.78
C CYS A 101 -2.24 -19.74 4.19
N LEU A 102 -3.15 -18.78 4.33
CA LEU A 102 -3.67 -18.36 5.64
C LEU A 102 -4.34 -19.52 6.39
N LYS A 103 -5.08 -20.39 5.68
CA LYS A 103 -5.79 -21.54 6.28
C LYS A 103 -4.87 -22.54 6.99
N ILE A 104 -3.59 -22.57 6.65
CA ILE A 104 -2.58 -23.41 7.29
C ILE A 104 -1.50 -22.62 8.02
N GLY A 105 -1.71 -21.33 8.27
CA GLY A 105 -0.77 -20.48 8.99
C GLY A 105 0.54 -20.18 8.25
N VAL A 106 0.60 -20.41 6.94
CA VAL A 106 1.72 -20.02 6.07
C VAL A 106 1.65 -18.51 5.84
N ILE A 107 2.79 -17.85 5.92
CA ILE A 107 2.93 -16.39 5.85
C ILE A 107 3.20 -15.95 4.41
N PRO A 108 2.24 -15.33 3.69
CA PRO A 108 2.51 -14.69 2.42
C PRO A 108 3.51 -13.53 2.58
N VAL A 109 4.55 -13.52 1.74
CA VAL A 109 5.45 -12.37 1.56
C VAL A 109 4.94 -11.60 0.35
N CYS A 110 4.43 -10.39 0.57
CA CYS A 110 3.68 -9.61 -0.40
C CYS A 110 4.61 -8.93 -1.42
N THR A 111 5.27 -9.72 -2.27
CA THR A 111 6.09 -9.21 -3.37
C THR A 111 5.22 -8.73 -4.53
N LEU A 112 5.78 -7.90 -5.41
CA LEU A 112 5.06 -7.37 -6.56
C LEU A 112 5.45 -8.10 -7.84
N ALA A 113 4.52 -8.25 -8.78
CA ALA A 113 4.79 -8.77 -10.11
C ALA A 113 5.89 -7.97 -10.85
N ALA A 114 6.07 -6.70 -10.51
CA ALA A 114 7.09 -5.82 -11.07
C ALA A 114 8.50 -6.03 -10.50
N HIS A 115 8.66 -6.69 -9.36
CA HIS A 115 9.98 -6.99 -8.80
C HIS A 115 10.79 -7.86 -9.74
N ARG A 116 12.12 -7.72 -9.67
CA ARG A 116 13.05 -8.48 -10.51
C ARG A 116 14.07 -9.21 -9.64
N GLU A 117 15.12 -9.73 -10.23
CA GLU A 117 16.07 -10.64 -9.60
C GLU A 117 16.67 -10.10 -8.30
N GLN A 118 17.04 -8.81 -8.28
CA GLN A 118 17.65 -8.20 -7.12
C GLN A 118 16.71 -8.19 -5.91
N GLU A 119 15.47 -7.71 -6.09
CA GLU A 119 14.49 -7.63 -5.01
C GLU A 119 14.01 -9.02 -4.58
N ILE A 120 13.67 -9.88 -5.54
CA ILE A 120 13.15 -11.23 -5.23
C ILE A 120 14.19 -12.08 -4.53
N THR A 121 15.44 -12.05 -4.98
CA THR A 121 16.54 -12.81 -4.35
C THR A 121 16.80 -12.30 -2.93
N TYR A 122 16.85 -10.98 -2.76
CA TYR A 122 17.03 -10.39 -1.43
C TYR A 122 15.89 -10.76 -0.49
N ILE A 123 14.64 -10.47 -0.89
CA ILE A 123 13.45 -10.71 -0.05
C ILE A 123 13.31 -12.21 0.26
N GLY A 124 13.50 -13.07 -0.74
CA GLY A 124 13.36 -14.52 -0.60
C GLY A 124 14.37 -15.11 0.38
N ASN A 125 15.63 -14.69 0.31
CA ASN A 125 16.66 -15.10 1.26
C ASN A 125 16.41 -14.51 2.65
N HIS A 126 16.10 -13.22 2.74
CA HIS A 126 15.85 -12.54 4.01
C HIS A 126 14.65 -13.14 4.76
N ALA A 127 13.56 -13.45 4.04
CA ALA A 127 12.39 -14.14 4.60
C ALA A 127 12.59 -15.65 4.77
N ALA A 128 13.66 -16.24 4.24
CA ALA A 128 13.84 -17.69 4.13
C ALA A 128 12.60 -18.38 3.52
N ALA A 129 12.13 -17.85 2.37
CA ALA A 129 10.91 -18.30 1.72
C ALA A 129 11.03 -19.75 1.22
N LYS A 130 9.97 -20.57 1.42
CA LYS A 130 9.96 -22.00 1.05
C LYS A 130 9.31 -22.31 -0.29
N ALA A 131 8.47 -21.41 -0.78
CA ALA A 131 7.87 -21.52 -2.11
C ALA A 131 7.73 -20.15 -2.76
N HIS A 132 7.51 -20.13 -4.08
CA HIS A 132 7.34 -18.92 -4.86
C HIS A 132 6.13 -19.08 -5.78
N PHE A 133 5.07 -18.28 -5.54
CA PHE A 133 3.90 -18.20 -6.39
C PHE A 133 4.08 -17.17 -7.49
N VAL A 134 3.76 -17.54 -8.73
CA VAL A 134 3.83 -16.69 -9.93
C VAL A 134 2.66 -16.93 -10.87
N HIS A 135 2.41 -16.02 -11.80
CA HIS A 135 1.53 -16.25 -12.95
C HIS A 135 2.24 -17.02 -14.05
N GLY A 136 1.55 -17.99 -14.65
CA GLY A 136 2.05 -18.78 -15.77
C GLY A 136 1.58 -18.30 -17.15
N ASP A 137 0.69 -17.29 -17.22
CA ASP A 137 0.04 -16.81 -18.45
C ASP A 137 0.45 -15.39 -18.87
N ASP A 138 1.54 -14.83 -18.33
CA ASP A 138 2.02 -13.51 -18.75
C ASP A 138 2.76 -13.61 -20.10
N SER A 139 2.14 -13.10 -21.16
CA SER A 139 2.71 -13.13 -22.50
C SER A 139 3.87 -12.14 -22.72
N ARG A 140 4.08 -11.20 -21.78
CA ARG A 140 5.11 -10.15 -21.89
C ARG A 140 6.39 -10.49 -21.15
N PHE A 141 6.32 -11.41 -20.19
CA PHE A 141 7.46 -11.80 -19.37
C PHE A 141 7.30 -13.25 -18.89
N ASP A 142 8.32 -14.08 -19.12
CA ASP A 142 8.35 -15.47 -18.63
C ASP A 142 8.56 -15.49 -17.10
N MET A 143 7.46 -15.32 -16.36
CA MET A 143 7.47 -15.33 -14.90
C MET A 143 7.86 -16.71 -14.33
N VAL A 144 7.51 -17.79 -15.01
CA VAL A 144 7.83 -19.16 -14.57
C VAL A 144 9.32 -19.43 -14.70
N GLY A 145 9.90 -19.14 -15.87
CA GLY A 145 11.34 -19.26 -16.10
C GLY A 145 12.14 -18.36 -15.17
N PHE A 146 11.66 -17.14 -14.93
CA PHE A 146 12.25 -16.21 -13.97
C PHE A 146 12.23 -16.76 -12.55
N ALA A 147 11.09 -17.28 -12.06
CA ALA A 147 10.96 -17.83 -10.71
C ALA A 147 11.85 -19.08 -10.52
N ARG A 148 11.96 -19.92 -11.54
CA ARG A 148 12.86 -21.08 -11.54
C ARG A 148 14.34 -20.67 -11.47
N SER A 149 14.71 -19.62 -12.21
CA SER A 149 16.07 -19.09 -12.18
C SER A 149 16.40 -18.51 -10.80
N THR A 150 15.54 -17.66 -10.25
CA THR A 150 15.75 -17.03 -8.93
C THR A 150 15.70 -18.03 -7.79
N ALA A 151 14.96 -19.14 -7.90
CA ALA A 151 14.96 -20.21 -6.91
C ALA A 151 16.35 -20.82 -6.69
N ASN A 152 17.23 -20.82 -7.71
CA ASN A 152 18.61 -21.27 -7.55
C ASN A 152 19.44 -20.37 -6.60
N ALA A 153 19.09 -19.08 -6.52
CA ALA A 153 19.73 -18.10 -5.64
C ALA A 153 19.05 -18.00 -4.26
N ILE A 154 17.94 -18.72 -4.05
CA ILE A 154 17.18 -18.77 -2.79
C ILE A 154 17.10 -20.23 -2.33
N PRO A 155 18.13 -20.77 -1.62
CA PRO A 155 18.21 -22.21 -1.30
C PRO A 155 17.04 -22.76 -0.49
N SER A 156 16.30 -21.91 0.21
CA SER A 156 15.10 -22.28 0.99
C SER A 156 13.88 -22.55 0.10
N VAL A 157 13.78 -21.97 -1.11
CA VAL A 157 12.69 -22.21 -2.05
C VAL A 157 12.78 -23.62 -2.62
N LYS A 158 11.78 -24.45 -2.32
CA LYS A 158 11.70 -25.85 -2.79
C LYS A 158 10.71 -26.00 -3.93
N ASN A 159 9.70 -25.13 -4.03
CA ASN A 159 8.64 -25.23 -5.01
C ASN A 159 8.39 -23.87 -5.68
N VAL A 160 8.37 -23.86 -7.00
CA VAL A 160 7.75 -22.80 -7.79
C VAL A 160 6.33 -23.27 -8.10
N ILE A 161 5.33 -22.44 -7.77
CA ILE A 161 3.92 -22.76 -7.95
C ILE A 161 3.35 -21.70 -8.88
N LYS A 162 2.84 -22.12 -10.03
CA LYS A 162 2.19 -21.22 -10.98
C LYS A 162 0.68 -21.29 -10.84
N VAL A 163 0.03 -20.15 -11.00
CA VAL A 163 -1.41 -20.04 -11.25
C VAL A 163 -1.62 -19.66 -12.71
N LEU A 164 -2.64 -20.18 -13.34
CA LEU A 164 -2.90 -20.01 -14.76
C LEU A 164 -1.72 -20.52 -15.64
N GLY A 165 -1.87 -20.54 -16.96
CA GLY A 165 -0.78 -20.93 -17.85
C GLY A 165 -0.58 -22.43 -18.04
N GLY A 166 -1.64 -23.24 -17.86
CA GLY A 166 -1.66 -24.66 -18.21
C GLY A 166 -1.06 -25.61 -17.15
N PRO A 167 -0.85 -26.88 -17.50
CA PRO A 167 -0.55 -27.96 -16.56
C PRO A 167 0.84 -27.82 -15.91
N THR A 168 1.06 -28.65 -14.89
CA THR A 168 2.36 -28.82 -14.25
C THR A 168 3.45 -29.16 -15.27
N GLU A 169 4.58 -28.51 -15.13
CA GLU A 169 5.76 -28.71 -15.98
C GLU A 169 7.02 -28.88 -15.12
N SER A 170 8.14 -29.29 -15.75
CA SER A 170 9.40 -29.47 -15.03
C SER A 170 9.80 -28.20 -14.28
N GLY A 171 9.85 -28.28 -12.94
CA GLY A 171 10.25 -27.19 -12.03
C GLY A 171 9.17 -26.14 -11.75
N ALA A 172 7.90 -26.33 -12.16
CA ALA A 172 6.79 -25.49 -11.76
C ALA A 172 5.48 -26.29 -11.65
N LEU A 173 4.86 -26.25 -10.48
CA LEU A 173 3.61 -26.94 -10.17
C LEU A 173 2.40 -26.06 -10.53
N ALA A 174 1.40 -26.60 -11.22
CA ALA A 174 0.15 -25.89 -11.46
C ALA A 174 -0.75 -25.95 -10.22
N PHE A 175 -1.11 -24.80 -9.68
CA PHE A 175 -1.90 -24.72 -8.45
C PHE A 175 -3.31 -25.28 -8.62
N GLU A 176 -3.90 -25.13 -9.81
CA GLU A 176 -5.20 -25.66 -10.17
C GLU A 176 -5.20 -27.20 -10.11
N GLU A 177 -4.18 -27.87 -10.64
CA GLU A 177 -4.05 -29.34 -10.55
C GLU A 177 -3.85 -29.81 -9.11
N LEU A 178 -3.09 -29.04 -8.31
CA LEU A 178 -2.93 -29.32 -6.90
C LEU A 178 -4.27 -29.27 -6.17
N ILE A 179 -5.09 -28.24 -6.42
CA ILE A 179 -6.43 -28.08 -5.84
C ILE A 179 -7.36 -29.24 -6.28
N GLU A 180 -7.37 -29.58 -7.56
CA GLU A 180 -8.22 -30.63 -8.12
C GLU A 180 -7.90 -32.02 -7.55
N SER A 181 -6.63 -32.25 -7.20
CA SER A 181 -6.18 -33.53 -6.63
C SER A 181 -6.66 -33.78 -5.19
N GLU A 182 -7.23 -32.77 -4.51
CA GLU A 182 -7.62 -32.84 -3.12
C GLU A 182 -9.09 -33.24 -2.91
N ASP A 183 -9.31 -34.15 -1.99
CA ASP A 183 -10.63 -34.46 -1.46
C ASP A 183 -11.05 -33.42 -0.41
N ILE A 184 -12.23 -32.82 -0.58
CA ILE A 184 -12.68 -31.71 0.25
C ILE A 184 -12.93 -32.12 1.72
N GLU A 185 -13.46 -33.31 1.96
CA GLU A 185 -13.77 -33.75 3.32
C GLU A 185 -12.49 -34.08 4.11
N LYS A 186 -11.52 -34.72 3.45
CA LYS A 186 -10.19 -34.93 4.05
C LYS A 186 -9.45 -33.61 4.31
N ALA A 187 -9.60 -32.65 3.40
CA ALA A 187 -9.02 -31.32 3.56
C ALA A 187 -9.62 -30.58 4.77
N ARG A 188 -10.94 -30.65 4.97
CA ARG A 188 -11.61 -30.08 6.15
C ARG A 188 -11.10 -30.70 7.45
N VAL A 189 -11.07 -32.02 7.53
CA VAL A 189 -10.55 -32.73 8.72
C VAL A 189 -9.10 -32.32 9.03
N LEU A 190 -8.26 -32.19 8.00
CA LEU A 190 -6.88 -31.73 8.17
C LEU A 190 -6.83 -30.31 8.76
N LEU A 191 -7.60 -29.38 8.20
CA LEU A 191 -7.57 -27.98 8.61
C LEU A 191 -8.15 -27.76 10.01
N ASP A 192 -9.14 -28.54 10.41
CA ASP A 192 -9.73 -28.48 11.76
C ASP A 192 -8.76 -28.96 12.85
N ALA A 193 -7.72 -29.72 12.48
CA ALA A 193 -6.65 -30.16 13.40
C ALA A 193 -5.53 -29.12 13.56
N ILE A 194 -5.53 -28.02 12.79
CA ILE A 194 -4.48 -26.99 12.83
C ILE A 194 -4.89 -25.89 13.81
N ASP A 195 -4.14 -25.77 14.91
CA ASP A 195 -4.31 -24.70 15.90
C ASP A 195 -3.44 -23.50 15.54
N LEU A 196 -4.07 -22.40 15.09
CA LEU A 196 -3.40 -21.17 14.70
C LEU A 196 -3.44 -20.14 15.84
N ASP A 197 -2.31 -19.47 16.06
CA ASP A 197 -2.16 -18.49 17.14
C ASP A 197 -2.68 -17.10 16.71
N PRO A 198 -3.62 -16.49 17.45
CA PRO A 198 -4.17 -15.16 17.17
C PRO A 198 -3.12 -14.03 17.19
N TYR A 199 -2.00 -14.23 17.85
CA TYR A 199 -0.95 -13.23 17.99
C TYR A 199 0.28 -13.50 17.12
N GLN A 200 0.25 -14.58 16.32
CA GLN A 200 1.31 -14.88 15.36
C GLN A 200 1.21 -14.00 14.12
N VAL A 201 2.35 -13.84 13.45
CA VAL A 201 2.43 -13.16 12.14
C VAL A 201 1.52 -13.87 11.13
N VAL A 202 0.72 -13.09 10.41
CA VAL A 202 -0.18 -13.59 9.35
C VAL A 202 0.31 -13.24 7.96
N VAL A 203 0.98 -12.08 7.79
CA VAL A 203 1.47 -11.58 6.49
C VAL A 203 2.78 -10.83 6.69
N PHE A 204 3.70 -10.98 5.76
CA PHE A 204 4.85 -10.11 5.60
C PHE A 204 4.58 -9.10 4.49
N GLN A 205 4.27 -7.86 4.89
CA GLN A 205 4.16 -6.74 3.98
C GLN A 205 5.54 -6.15 3.64
N LEU A 206 5.62 -5.38 2.57
CA LEU A 206 6.83 -4.70 2.16
C LEU A 206 6.63 -3.19 2.18
N SER A 207 7.59 -2.44 2.72
CA SER A 207 7.59 -0.99 2.54
C SER A 207 8.20 -0.63 1.19
N GLY A 208 7.67 0.40 0.56
CA GLY A 208 8.34 1.06 -0.57
C GLY A 208 9.54 1.86 -0.06
N GLY A 209 10.64 1.19 0.30
CA GLY A 209 11.83 1.84 0.85
C GLY A 209 12.44 2.84 -0.13
N THR A 210 12.68 4.07 0.33
CA THR A 210 13.44 5.10 -0.40
C THR A 210 14.93 4.78 -0.48
N SER A 211 15.40 3.76 0.23
CA SER A 211 16.78 3.27 0.26
C SER A 211 17.06 2.11 -0.73
N GLY A 212 16.14 1.82 -1.63
CA GLY A 212 16.31 0.79 -2.68
C GLY A 212 16.02 -0.65 -2.24
N ILE A 213 16.21 -1.00 -0.97
CA ILE A 213 15.95 -2.35 -0.44
C ILE A 213 14.64 -2.35 0.36
N PRO A 214 13.61 -3.13 -0.06
CA PRO A 214 12.35 -3.20 0.67
C PRO A 214 12.55 -3.72 2.11
N LYS A 215 11.88 -3.08 3.08
CA LYS A 215 11.80 -3.59 4.45
C LYS A 215 10.66 -4.59 4.54
N ILE A 216 10.86 -5.67 5.29
CA ILE A 216 9.79 -6.62 5.62
C ILE A 216 9.09 -6.15 6.90
N ILE A 217 7.78 -5.99 6.81
CA ILE A 217 6.91 -5.51 7.86
C ILE A 217 6.01 -6.65 8.31
N PRO A 218 6.25 -7.23 9.51
CA PRO A 218 5.37 -8.26 10.05
C PRO A 218 4.00 -7.66 10.40
N ARG A 219 2.92 -8.31 9.94
CA ARG A 219 1.56 -8.01 10.35
C ARG A 219 0.99 -9.22 11.07
N PHE A 220 0.32 -8.99 12.20
CA PHE A 220 -0.12 -10.04 13.11
C PHE A 220 -1.62 -10.31 12.98
N ASN A 221 -2.09 -11.52 13.32
CA ASN A 221 -3.50 -11.88 13.17
C ASN A 221 -4.45 -10.89 13.85
N ALA A 222 -4.33 -10.69 15.16
CA ALA A 222 -5.28 -9.87 15.92
C ALA A 222 -5.28 -8.39 15.46
N GLU A 223 -4.09 -7.80 15.25
CA GLU A 223 -3.98 -6.41 14.85
C GLU A 223 -4.44 -6.18 13.41
N TYR A 224 -4.14 -7.12 12.51
CA TYR A 224 -4.50 -6.98 11.10
C TYR A 224 -6.00 -7.21 10.87
N LEU A 225 -6.60 -8.11 11.67
CA LEU A 225 -8.06 -8.27 11.74
C LEU A 225 -8.72 -6.99 12.23
N TYR A 226 -8.18 -6.39 13.30
CA TYR A 226 -8.68 -5.12 13.83
C TYR A 226 -8.55 -3.99 12.79
N ALA A 227 -7.42 -3.88 12.09
CA ALA A 227 -7.22 -2.89 11.02
C ALA A 227 -8.31 -3.00 9.93
N MET A 228 -8.62 -4.23 9.49
CA MET A 228 -9.68 -4.45 8.51
C MET A 228 -11.08 -4.12 9.05
N ARG A 229 -11.37 -4.49 10.31
CA ARG A 229 -12.64 -4.17 10.97
C ARG A 229 -12.83 -2.68 11.15
N SER A 230 -11.78 -1.95 11.57
CA SER A 230 -11.85 -0.49 11.74
C SER A 230 -12.14 0.24 10.43
N VAL A 231 -11.57 -0.22 9.30
CA VAL A 231 -11.91 0.32 7.97
C VAL A 231 -13.34 -0.07 7.57
N MET A 232 -13.73 -1.32 7.80
CA MET A 232 -15.09 -1.81 7.52
C MET A 232 -16.14 -0.95 8.21
N ASP A 233 -15.95 -0.68 9.51
CA ASP A 233 -16.88 0.10 10.34
C ASP A 233 -16.84 1.58 9.94
N PHE A 234 -15.65 2.17 9.76
CA PHE A 234 -15.49 3.59 9.37
C PHE A 234 -16.14 3.90 8.02
N MET A 235 -16.01 3.00 7.04
CA MET A 235 -16.57 3.16 5.70
C MET A 235 -17.98 2.59 5.54
N GLY A 236 -18.53 1.95 6.58
CA GLY A 236 -19.86 1.35 6.56
C GLY A 236 -19.99 0.22 5.53
N LEU A 237 -18.96 -0.64 5.39
CA LEU A 237 -18.99 -1.76 4.46
C LEU A 237 -19.93 -2.86 4.97
N THR A 238 -20.73 -3.41 4.07
CA THR A 238 -21.71 -4.47 4.37
C THR A 238 -21.64 -5.58 3.33
N SER A 239 -22.42 -6.62 3.52
CA SER A 239 -22.56 -7.71 2.54
C SER A 239 -23.12 -7.27 1.18
N GLU A 240 -23.69 -6.06 1.08
CA GLU A 240 -24.15 -5.47 -0.18
C GLU A 240 -23.03 -4.66 -0.89
N THR A 241 -21.88 -4.48 -0.24
CA THR A 241 -20.80 -3.66 -0.81
C THR A 241 -20.10 -4.43 -1.93
N VAL A 242 -19.97 -3.77 -3.09
CA VAL A 242 -19.08 -4.19 -4.17
C VAL A 242 -17.86 -3.28 -4.14
N THR A 243 -16.67 -3.86 -4.04
CA THR A 243 -15.40 -3.13 -3.98
C THR A 243 -14.56 -3.38 -5.23
N PHE A 244 -13.90 -2.34 -5.72
CA PHE A 244 -12.93 -2.45 -6.81
C PHE A 244 -11.68 -1.62 -6.55
N THR A 245 -10.53 -2.22 -6.80
CA THR A 245 -9.24 -1.52 -6.88
C THR A 245 -8.32 -2.20 -7.90
N PRO A 246 -7.77 -1.46 -8.88
CA PRO A 246 -6.76 -1.98 -9.79
C PRO A 246 -5.34 -1.96 -9.20
N ASN A 247 -5.16 -1.33 -8.03
CA ASN A 247 -3.87 -1.30 -7.35
C ASN A 247 -3.42 -2.73 -6.98
N PRO A 248 -2.11 -3.03 -6.96
CA PRO A 248 -1.63 -4.39 -6.66
C PRO A 248 -2.18 -4.91 -5.33
N PHE A 249 -2.86 -6.06 -5.34
CA PHE A 249 -3.51 -6.66 -4.16
C PHE A 249 -2.54 -7.01 -3.04
N MET A 250 -1.28 -7.21 -3.38
CA MET A 250 -0.22 -7.49 -2.42
C MET A 250 0.31 -6.25 -1.69
N HIS A 251 -0.08 -5.04 -2.07
CA HIS A 251 0.16 -3.86 -1.23
C HIS A 251 -0.75 -3.87 0.01
N ASN A 252 -0.24 -3.25 1.09
CA ASN A 252 -0.99 -3.18 2.35
C ASN A 252 -2.36 -2.51 2.19
N ALA A 253 -2.44 -1.37 1.51
CA ALA A 253 -3.69 -0.63 1.39
C ALA A 253 -4.79 -1.39 0.63
N PRO A 254 -4.56 -2.00 -0.57
CA PRO A 254 -5.56 -2.86 -1.21
C PRO A 254 -6.06 -3.98 -0.31
N LEU A 255 -5.17 -4.64 0.44
CA LEU A 255 -5.54 -5.73 1.33
C LEU A 255 -6.33 -5.24 2.54
N SER A 256 -5.78 -4.29 3.30
CA SER A 256 -6.34 -3.87 4.59
C SER A 256 -7.49 -2.86 4.48
N CYS A 257 -7.64 -2.17 3.32
CA CYS A 257 -8.64 -1.12 3.16
C CYS A 257 -9.72 -1.45 2.12
N PHE A 258 -9.47 -2.40 1.22
CA PHE A 258 -10.41 -2.69 0.13
C PHE A 258 -10.88 -4.14 0.15
N TRP A 259 -10.11 -5.09 -0.40
CA TRP A 259 -10.63 -6.43 -0.59
C TRP A 259 -10.76 -7.25 0.70
N GLY A 260 -9.87 -7.08 1.69
CA GLY A 260 -9.96 -7.76 2.98
C GLY A 260 -11.21 -7.37 3.77
N PRO A 261 -11.42 -6.07 4.09
CA PRO A 261 -12.62 -5.61 4.79
C PRO A 261 -13.93 -6.00 4.08
N THR A 262 -13.94 -5.93 2.75
CA THR A 262 -15.12 -6.29 1.96
C THR A 262 -15.48 -7.76 2.08
N LEU A 263 -14.49 -8.67 1.95
CA LEU A 263 -14.73 -10.10 2.14
C LEU A 263 -15.11 -10.43 3.59
N LEU A 264 -14.58 -9.70 4.56
CA LEU A 264 -14.94 -9.85 5.97
C LEU A 264 -16.38 -9.41 6.26
N ALA A 265 -16.85 -8.36 5.57
CA ALA A 265 -18.24 -7.92 5.61
C ALA A 265 -19.21 -8.85 4.85
N GLY A 266 -18.71 -9.82 4.08
CA GLY A 266 -19.52 -10.68 3.21
C GLY A 266 -19.89 -10.03 1.87
N GLY A 267 -19.22 -8.96 1.48
CA GLY A 267 -19.41 -8.24 0.23
C GLY A 267 -18.66 -8.85 -0.95
N GLU A 268 -18.71 -8.20 -2.10
CA GLU A 268 -18.15 -8.65 -3.35
C GLU A 268 -16.88 -7.88 -3.70
N VAL A 269 -15.81 -8.59 -4.09
CA VAL A 269 -14.59 -8.00 -4.64
C VAL A 269 -14.56 -8.18 -6.14
N ALA A 270 -14.68 -7.10 -6.87
CA ALA A 270 -14.55 -7.06 -8.32
C ALA A 270 -13.06 -7.01 -8.72
N ILE A 271 -12.68 -7.83 -9.70
CA ILE A 271 -11.29 -8.00 -10.14
C ILE A 271 -11.24 -7.85 -11.66
N ALA A 272 -10.40 -6.97 -12.17
CA ALA A 272 -10.15 -6.85 -13.60
C ALA A 272 -9.42 -8.09 -14.13
N GLU A 273 -9.80 -8.58 -15.32
CA GLU A 273 -9.18 -9.78 -15.90
C GLU A 273 -7.74 -9.54 -16.37
N GLY A 274 -7.37 -8.27 -16.60
CA GLY A 274 -6.02 -7.84 -16.97
C GLY A 274 -5.70 -6.45 -16.45
N PRO A 275 -4.47 -5.97 -16.68
CA PRO A 275 -4.00 -4.67 -16.18
C PRO A 275 -4.30 -3.49 -17.12
N SER A 276 -4.96 -3.72 -18.25
CA SER A 276 -5.23 -2.66 -19.22
C SER A 276 -6.37 -1.76 -18.76
N ILE A 277 -6.40 -0.53 -19.26
CA ILE A 277 -7.51 0.40 -19.00
C ILE A 277 -8.84 -0.18 -19.51
N ALA A 278 -8.82 -0.91 -20.61
CA ALA A 278 -10.02 -1.58 -21.13
C ALA A 278 -10.57 -2.66 -20.18
N ASP A 279 -9.69 -3.43 -19.52
CA ASP A 279 -10.09 -4.42 -18.51
C ASP A 279 -10.69 -3.74 -17.26
N ILE A 280 -10.12 -2.60 -16.85
CA ILE A 280 -10.64 -1.77 -15.76
C ILE A 280 -12.03 -1.24 -16.12
N GLU A 281 -12.19 -0.65 -17.31
CA GLU A 281 -13.49 -0.14 -17.79
C GLU A 281 -14.55 -1.24 -17.84
N ALA A 282 -14.21 -2.40 -18.43
CA ALA A 282 -15.14 -3.53 -18.52
C ALA A 282 -15.63 -3.98 -17.15
N THR A 283 -14.73 -4.01 -16.15
CA THR A 283 -15.07 -4.41 -14.79
C THR A 283 -15.94 -3.36 -14.09
N LEU A 284 -15.58 -2.08 -14.21
CA LEU A 284 -16.37 -0.98 -13.65
C LEU A 284 -17.80 -0.93 -14.22
N ALA A 285 -17.92 -1.10 -15.55
CA ALA A 285 -19.23 -1.11 -16.23
C ALA A 285 -20.10 -2.29 -15.79
N ALA A 286 -19.49 -3.50 -15.68
CA ALA A 286 -20.22 -4.71 -15.36
C ALA A 286 -20.62 -4.82 -13.88
N ARG A 287 -19.75 -4.36 -12.94
CA ARG A 287 -19.95 -4.60 -11.51
C ARG A 287 -20.44 -3.39 -10.74
N ARG A 288 -20.28 -2.17 -11.28
CA ARG A 288 -20.76 -0.91 -10.70
C ARG A 288 -20.44 -0.80 -9.20
N PRO A 289 -19.16 -0.77 -8.80
CA PRO A 289 -18.77 -0.86 -7.40
C PRO A 289 -19.23 0.33 -6.56
N HIS A 290 -19.38 0.09 -5.24
CA HIS A 290 -19.77 1.08 -4.24
C HIS A 290 -18.57 1.71 -3.54
N TRP A 291 -17.50 0.94 -3.35
CA TRP A 291 -16.25 1.33 -2.70
C TRP A 291 -15.07 1.13 -3.65
N LEU A 292 -14.38 2.22 -3.96
CA LEU A 292 -13.27 2.22 -4.92
C LEU A 292 -12.01 2.85 -4.36
N GLY A 293 -10.87 2.40 -4.86
CA GLY A 293 -9.58 3.06 -4.66
C GLY A 293 -8.69 2.86 -5.88
N MET A 294 -8.19 3.95 -6.43
CA MET A 294 -7.27 3.91 -7.57
C MET A 294 -6.12 4.88 -7.37
N ALA A 295 -4.94 4.49 -7.82
CA ALA A 295 -3.85 5.44 -7.97
C ALA A 295 -4.19 6.48 -9.06
N LYS A 296 -3.73 7.71 -8.88
CA LYS A 296 -4.00 8.83 -9.81
C LYS A 296 -3.68 8.51 -11.26
N VAL A 297 -2.64 7.70 -11.51
CA VAL A 297 -2.25 7.28 -12.86
C VAL A 297 -3.35 6.47 -13.58
N HIS A 298 -4.07 5.61 -12.87
CA HIS A 298 -5.18 4.85 -13.46
C HIS A 298 -6.35 5.77 -13.83
N LEU A 299 -6.66 6.74 -12.95
CA LEU A 299 -7.72 7.72 -13.18
C LEU A 299 -7.43 8.62 -14.38
N LEU A 300 -6.20 9.14 -14.47
CA LEU A 300 -5.79 9.98 -15.60
C LEU A 300 -5.86 9.22 -16.93
N ARG A 301 -5.33 8.00 -16.99
CA ARG A 301 -5.40 7.16 -18.19
C ARG A 301 -6.84 6.80 -18.57
N LEU A 302 -7.70 6.55 -17.59
CA LEU A 302 -9.12 6.32 -17.80
C LEU A 302 -9.79 7.57 -18.40
N ALA A 303 -9.45 8.76 -17.91
CA ALA A 303 -9.95 10.02 -18.41
C ALA A 303 -9.45 10.33 -19.84
N GLU A 304 -8.15 10.16 -20.10
CA GLU A 304 -7.54 10.34 -21.43
C GLU A 304 -8.20 9.46 -22.51
N GLY A 305 -8.53 8.20 -22.16
CA GLY A 305 -9.27 7.29 -23.05
C GLY A 305 -10.76 7.58 -23.18
N GLY A 306 -11.27 8.63 -22.56
CA GLY A 306 -12.71 8.95 -22.52
C GLY A 306 -13.54 7.96 -21.68
N GLY A 307 -12.90 7.10 -20.90
CA GLY A 307 -13.56 6.08 -20.07
C GLY A 307 -14.46 6.68 -18.99
N VAL A 308 -14.04 7.80 -18.39
CA VAL A 308 -14.85 8.49 -17.38
C VAL A 308 -16.22 8.92 -17.95
N ALA A 309 -16.26 9.38 -19.19
CA ALA A 309 -17.53 9.79 -19.83
C ALA A 309 -18.43 8.60 -20.21
N ARG A 310 -17.85 7.39 -20.35
CA ARG A 310 -18.60 6.15 -20.70
C ARG A 310 -19.10 5.40 -19.48
N LEU A 311 -18.56 5.67 -18.31
CA LEU A 311 -18.90 4.99 -17.06
C LEU A 311 -19.89 5.81 -16.23
N SER A 312 -20.77 5.13 -15.48
CA SER A 312 -21.55 5.73 -14.42
C SER A 312 -20.94 5.40 -13.07
N PHE A 313 -20.76 6.42 -12.24
CA PHE A 313 -20.30 6.31 -10.87
C PHE A 313 -21.43 6.55 -9.84
N ASP A 314 -22.70 6.50 -10.27
CA ASP A 314 -23.88 6.79 -9.43
C ASP A 314 -24.01 5.86 -8.21
N ASN A 315 -23.46 4.64 -8.30
CA ASN A 315 -23.45 3.66 -7.21
C ASN A 315 -22.31 3.91 -6.20
N VAL A 316 -21.34 4.76 -6.53
CA VAL A 316 -20.16 4.96 -5.70
C VAL A 316 -20.54 5.73 -4.44
N ARG A 317 -20.41 5.09 -3.30
CA ARG A 317 -20.60 5.70 -1.98
C ARG A 317 -19.36 6.46 -1.53
N ALA A 318 -18.18 5.92 -1.84
CA ALA A 318 -16.91 6.58 -1.62
C ALA A 318 -15.83 6.08 -2.60
N PHE A 319 -14.98 7.01 -3.01
CA PHE A 319 -13.82 6.75 -3.86
C PHE A 319 -12.57 7.26 -3.15
N ALA A 320 -11.76 6.34 -2.61
CA ALA A 320 -10.54 6.72 -1.92
C ALA A 320 -9.47 7.20 -2.90
N VAL A 321 -8.93 8.38 -2.62
CA VAL A 321 -7.88 9.04 -3.42
C VAL A 321 -6.77 9.54 -2.51
N PRO A 322 -5.51 9.57 -2.96
CA PRO A 322 -4.41 10.05 -2.14
C PRO A 322 -4.40 11.57 -1.98
N ASP A 323 -4.91 12.30 -2.97
CA ASP A 323 -4.97 13.76 -3.02
C ASP A 323 -6.06 14.25 -3.99
N SER A 324 -6.30 15.56 -4.02
CA SER A 324 -7.17 16.23 -5.01
C SER A 324 -8.63 15.74 -5.00
N ALA A 325 -9.17 15.41 -3.84
CA ALA A 325 -10.51 14.80 -3.71
C ALA A 325 -11.60 15.61 -4.40
N ARG A 326 -11.64 16.95 -4.25
CA ARG A 326 -12.63 17.81 -4.89
C ARG A 326 -12.55 17.79 -6.42
N GLN A 327 -11.33 17.94 -6.97
CA GLN A 327 -11.11 17.92 -8.42
C GLN A 327 -11.58 16.59 -9.00
N LEU A 328 -11.23 15.49 -8.35
CA LEU A 328 -11.62 14.16 -8.77
C LEU A 328 -13.12 13.92 -8.58
N SER A 329 -13.73 14.41 -7.51
CA SER A 329 -15.18 14.35 -7.32
C SER A 329 -15.92 15.07 -8.46
N SER A 330 -15.46 16.26 -8.85
CA SER A 330 -16.06 17.01 -9.95
C SER A 330 -15.89 16.30 -11.30
N MET A 331 -14.75 15.66 -11.52
CA MET A 331 -14.47 14.92 -12.75
C MET A 331 -15.30 13.63 -12.85
N LEU A 332 -15.47 12.90 -11.76
CA LEU A 332 -16.11 11.59 -11.73
C LEU A 332 -17.62 11.66 -11.46
N GLY A 333 -18.14 12.78 -10.94
CA GLY A 333 -19.51 12.88 -10.45
C GLY A 333 -19.78 11.99 -9.22
N ALA A 334 -18.73 11.64 -8.46
CA ALA A 334 -18.81 10.75 -7.29
C ALA A 334 -18.06 11.35 -6.09
N THR A 335 -18.46 10.99 -4.87
CA THR A 335 -17.78 11.45 -3.66
C THR A 335 -16.40 10.83 -3.54
N CYS A 336 -15.35 11.63 -3.77
CA CYS A 336 -13.99 11.24 -3.46
C CYS A 336 -13.63 11.59 -2.03
N VAL A 337 -12.97 10.67 -1.34
CA VAL A 337 -12.51 10.83 0.05
C VAL A 337 -10.98 10.73 0.10
N PRO A 338 -10.31 11.62 0.84
CA PRO A 338 -8.87 11.52 1.02
C PRO A 338 -8.53 10.27 1.83
N MET A 339 -7.40 9.66 1.48
CA MET A 339 -6.83 8.50 2.15
C MET A 339 -5.34 8.71 2.36
N TYR A 340 -4.89 8.54 3.59
CA TYR A 340 -3.47 8.45 3.92
C TYR A 340 -3.25 7.21 4.81
N GLY A 341 -2.09 6.60 4.69
CA GLY A 341 -1.72 5.48 5.55
C GLY A 341 -0.32 4.99 5.28
N MET A 342 0.17 4.22 6.21
CA MET A 342 1.48 3.59 6.13
C MET A 342 1.36 2.10 6.43
N THR A 343 2.25 1.32 5.86
CA THR A 343 2.27 -0.13 6.07
C THR A 343 2.58 -0.48 7.53
N GLU A 344 3.24 0.43 8.22
CA GLU A 344 3.63 0.33 9.61
C GLU A 344 2.48 0.52 10.61
N GLY A 345 1.26 0.94 10.15
CA GLY A 345 0.06 0.82 10.99
C GLY A 345 -1.03 1.87 10.82
N LEU A 346 -0.73 3.15 10.75
CA LEU A 346 -1.78 4.18 10.70
C LEU A 346 -2.56 4.14 9.37
N LEU A 347 -3.89 4.19 9.50
CA LEU A 347 -4.82 4.34 8.38
C LEU A 347 -5.77 5.50 8.66
N THR A 348 -5.80 6.49 7.78
CA THR A 348 -6.71 7.64 7.88
C THR A 348 -7.57 7.78 6.64
N PHE A 349 -8.81 8.23 6.84
CA PHE A 349 -9.75 8.53 5.77
C PHE A 349 -10.58 9.78 6.10
N GLY A 350 -10.98 10.49 5.06
CA GLY A 350 -12.16 11.33 5.14
C GLY A 350 -13.43 10.47 5.10
N SER A 351 -14.47 10.85 5.83
CA SER A 351 -15.79 10.22 5.71
C SER A 351 -16.52 10.79 4.50
N PRO A 352 -17.32 10.00 3.76
CA PRO A 352 -18.17 10.53 2.68
C PRO A 352 -19.15 11.62 3.14
N THR A 353 -19.42 11.72 4.44
CA THR A 353 -20.30 12.72 5.05
C THR A 353 -19.56 13.94 5.60
N ASP A 354 -18.25 13.97 5.51
CA ASP A 354 -17.47 15.14 5.94
C ASP A 354 -17.73 16.36 5.03
N PRO A 355 -17.62 17.57 5.56
CA PRO A 355 -17.80 18.76 4.76
C PRO A 355 -16.73 18.86 3.65
N PRO A 356 -17.05 19.46 2.49
CA PRO A 356 -16.13 19.56 1.35
C PRO A 356 -14.74 20.12 1.72
N GLU A 357 -14.70 21.09 2.63
CA GLU A 357 -13.44 21.67 3.12
C GLU A 357 -12.52 20.60 3.75
N ALA A 358 -13.08 19.70 4.57
CA ALA A 358 -12.30 18.62 5.20
C ALA A 358 -11.81 17.60 4.16
N LEU A 359 -12.65 17.25 3.19
CA LEU A 359 -12.29 16.33 2.11
C LEU A 359 -11.17 16.89 1.21
N ASP A 360 -11.11 18.22 1.05
CA ASP A 360 -10.13 18.86 0.17
C ASP A 360 -8.80 19.18 0.83
N SER A 361 -8.82 19.60 2.10
CA SER A 361 -7.64 20.18 2.75
C SER A 361 -6.97 19.23 3.73
N THR A 362 -7.52 18.04 3.97
CA THR A 362 -7.01 17.09 4.96
C THR A 362 -6.80 15.71 4.36
N VAL A 363 -6.12 14.84 5.12
CA VAL A 363 -6.06 13.40 4.85
C VAL A 363 -7.00 12.62 5.76
N GLY A 364 -7.99 13.31 6.32
CA GLY A 364 -8.98 12.75 7.23
C GLY A 364 -8.44 12.49 8.62
N ARG A 365 -8.98 11.46 9.27
CA ARG A 365 -8.67 11.04 10.63
C ARG A 365 -8.44 9.53 10.70
N SER A 366 -7.79 9.06 11.78
CA SER A 366 -7.61 7.63 11.99
C SER A 366 -8.94 6.87 11.99
N THR A 367 -8.93 5.67 11.39
CA THR A 367 -10.04 4.73 11.47
C THR A 367 -10.16 4.10 12.86
N SER A 368 -9.09 4.16 13.67
CA SER A 368 -9.03 3.62 15.02
C SER A 368 -9.07 4.73 16.06
N PRO A 369 -10.03 4.75 17.01
CA PRO A 369 -10.03 5.68 18.13
C PRO A 369 -8.92 5.38 19.15
N HIS A 370 -8.24 4.24 19.04
CA HIS A 370 -7.17 3.81 19.94
C HIS A 370 -5.77 4.16 19.43
N ASP A 371 -5.67 4.85 18.28
CA ASP A 371 -4.39 5.35 17.80
C ASP A 371 -3.98 6.61 18.57
N LEU A 372 -2.82 6.56 19.18
CA LEU A 372 -2.16 7.71 19.79
C LEU A 372 -1.32 8.41 18.72
N ILE A 373 -1.70 9.63 18.37
CA ILE A 373 -1.06 10.41 17.31
C ILE A 373 -0.47 11.67 17.93
N ARG A 374 0.83 11.89 17.71
CA ARG A 374 1.58 13.07 18.16
C ARG A 374 2.20 13.77 16.95
N ILE A 375 2.20 15.08 16.96
CA ILE A 375 2.96 15.92 16.04
C ILE A 375 4.07 16.56 16.85
N VAL A 376 5.32 16.25 16.53
CA VAL A 376 6.48 16.70 17.30
C VAL A 376 7.43 17.53 16.45
N ARG A 377 8.27 18.34 17.10
CA ARG A 377 9.36 19.03 16.43
C ARG A 377 10.30 18.00 15.79
N PRO A 378 10.57 18.09 14.46
CA PRO A 378 11.39 17.11 13.76
C PRO A 378 12.74 16.86 14.45
N GLY A 379 13.08 15.57 14.61
CA GLY A 379 14.31 15.14 15.30
C GLY A 379 14.27 15.21 16.82
N THR A 380 13.12 15.54 17.42
CA THR A 380 12.91 15.56 18.88
C THR A 380 11.67 14.74 19.26
N GLU A 381 11.27 14.79 20.54
CA GLU A 381 10.00 14.25 21.04
C GLU A 381 9.14 15.35 21.69
N GLU A 382 9.44 16.63 21.37
CA GLU A 382 8.69 17.78 21.86
C GLU A 382 7.40 17.94 21.05
N ASP A 383 6.24 17.82 21.73
CA ASP A 383 4.93 17.98 21.10
C ASP A 383 4.72 19.44 20.64
N LEU A 384 4.11 19.57 19.46
CA LEU A 384 3.70 20.85 18.89
C LEU A 384 2.19 21.07 19.05
N PRO A 385 1.74 22.31 19.24
CA PRO A 385 0.31 22.63 19.29
C PRO A 385 -0.37 22.38 17.95
N ASP A 386 -1.70 22.19 17.98
CA ASP A 386 -2.51 22.04 16.77
C ASP A 386 -2.30 23.23 15.83
N GLY A 387 -2.17 22.96 14.55
CA GLY A 387 -1.89 23.92 13.49
C GLY A 387 -0.40 24.07 13.17
N GLU A 388 0.52 23.70 14.05
CA GLU A 388 1.95 23.69 13.75
C GLU A 388 2.35 22.42 12.99
N ILE A 389 3.30 22.59 12.07
CA ILE A 389 3.82 21.50 11.23
C ILE A 389 4.97 20.80 11.96
N GLY A 390 4.87 19.49 12.14
CA GLY A 390 5.88 18.66 12.77
C GLY A 390 5.92 17.24 12.24
N GLU A 391 6.83 16.43 12.76
CA GLU A 391 6.93 15.01 12.42
C GLU A 391 5.79 14.23 13.09
N LEU A 392 5.11 13.40 12.29
CA LEU A 392 4.07 12.49 12.74
C LEU A 392 4.68 11.30 13.48
N LEU A 393 4.31 11.14 14.75
CA LEU A 393 4.54 9.95 15.55
C LEU A 393 3.22 9.23 15.81
N VAL A 394 3.23 7.90 15.71
CA VAL A 394 2.04 7.10 15.95
C VAL A 394 2.35 5.86 16.80
N ARG A 395 1.45 5.55 17.74
CA ARG A 395 1.41 4.30 18.49
C ARG A 395 -0.04 3.89 18.64
N GLY A 396 -0.34 2.64 18.28
CA GLY A 396 -1.71 2.14 18.35
C GLY A 396 -1.76 0.63 18.21
N PRO A 397 -2.97 0.06 18.20
CA PRO A 397 -3.15 -1.39 18.05
C PRO A 397 -2.56 -1.93 16.74
N CYS A 398 -2.59 -1.14 15.65
CA CYS A 398 -2.08 -1.54 14.34
C CYS A 398 -0.63 -1.13 14.07
N THR A 399 0.00 -0.36 14.98
CA THR A 399 1.39 0.07 14.81
C THR A 399 2.33 -1.09 15.10
N ILE A 400 3.20 -1.43 14.14
CA ILE A 400 4.24 -2.47 14.34
C ILE A 400 5.18 -2.08 15.48
N ARG A 401 5.89 -3.06 16.02
CA ARG A 401 6.88 -2.86 17.08
C ARG A 401 8.33 -2.98 16.58
N GLY A 402 8.50 -3.38 15.33
CA GLY A 402 9.78 -3.48 14.65
C GLY A 402 9.67 -4.10 13.27
N TYR A 403 10.72 -3.93 12.48
CA TYR A 403 10.87 -4.57 11.18
C TYR A 403 11.48 -5.97 11.33
N TYR A 404 11.20 -6.85 10.40
CA TYR A 404 11.75 -8.20 10.43
C TYR A 404 13.28 -8.19 10.24
N ASN A 405 14.01 -8.76 11.21
CA ASN A 405 15.48 -8.85 11.21
C ASN A 405 16.19 -7.51 10.89
N ALA A 406 15.74 -6.39 11.48
CA ALA A 406 16.31 -5.07 11.18
C ALA A 406 16.49 -4.18 12.44
N PRO A 407 17.21 -4.64 13.49
CA PRO A 407 17.32 -3.92 14.76
C PRO A 407 17.94 -2.52 14.65
N ASP A 408 18.91 -2.32 13.74
CA ASP A 408 19.52 -1.00 13.52
C ASP A 408 18.48 0.02 12.99
N ARG A 409 17.57 -0.45 12.15
CA ARG A 409 16.47 0.38 11.63
C ARG A 409 15.40 0.65 12.68
N ASP A 410 15.16 -0.31 13.56
CA ASP A 410 14.20 -0.16 14.65
C ASP A 410 14.67 0.91 15.64
N ALA A 411 15.96 0.97 15.93
CA ALA A 411 16.56 1.99 16.81
C ALA A 411 16.35 3.42 16.28
N GLU A 412 16.24 3.62 14.96
CA GLU A 412 15.97 4.92 14.33
C GLU A 412 14.47 5.20 14.17
N ALA A 413 13.68 4.13 13.98
CA ALA A 413 12.27 4.24 13.60
C ALA A 413 11.31 4.35 14.79
N PHE A 414 11.75 4.00 15.99
CA PHE A 414 10.89 4.02 17.19
C PHE A 414 11.47 4.90 18.30
N THR A 415 10.58 5.57 19.03
CA THR A 415 10.93 6.26 20.26
C THR A 415 11.06 5.27 21.42
N ALA A 416 11.66 5.70 22.54
CA ALA A 416 11.81 4.84 23.72
C ALA A 416 10.47 4.38 24.31
N ASP A 417 9.41 5.17 24.18
CA ASP A 417 8.05 4.86 24.61
C ASP A 417 7.19 4.17 23.51
N GLY A 418 7.83 3.74 22.41
CA GLY A 418 7.25 2.85 21.39
C GLY A 418 6.41 3.54 20.32
N PHE A 419 6.54 4.86 20.14
CA PHE A 419 5.95 5.52 18.97
C PHE A 419 6.80 5.27 17.73
N TYR A 420 6.13 4.99 16.64
CA TYR A 420 6.76 4.90 15.31
C TYR A 420 6.93 6.31 14.73
N ARG A 421 8.14 6.62 14.27
CA ARG A 421 8.48 7.85 13.54
C ARG A 421 8.20 7.66 12.06
N SER A 422 7.17 8.32 11.55
CA SER A 422 6.76 8.15 10.16
C SER A 422 7.74 8.78 9.15
N GLY A 423 8.46 9.83 9.57
CA GLY A 423 9.23 10.71 8.70
C GLY A 423 8.34 11.58 7.80
N ASP A 424 7.04 11.60 8.02
CA ASP A 424 6.09 12.48 7.34
C ASP A 424 5.82 13.72 8.20
N LEU A 425 5.75 14.88 7.55
CA LEU A 425 5.37 16.14 8.18
C LEU A 425 3.86 16.30 8.13
N MET A 426 3.27 16.53 9.30
CA MET A 426 1.82 16.67 9.47
C MET A 426 1.50 17.85 10.38
N SER A 427 0.26 18.29 10.33
CA SER A 427 -0.36 19.16 11.32
C SER A 427 -1.78 18.70 11.62
N PHE A 428 -2.34 19.13 12.75
CA PHE A 428 -3.76 18.95 13.04
C PHE A 428 -4.55 20.20 12.64
N THR A 429 -5.77 19.98 12.15
CA THR A 429 -6.77 21.04 11.96
C THR A 429 -8.13 20.55 12.44
N THR A 430 -8.95 21.49 12.93
CA THR A 430 -10.33 21.17 13.35
C THR A 430 -11.31 21.83 12.40
N ILE A 431 -12.11 21.02 11.70
CA ILE A 431 -13.13 21.46 10.75
C ILE A 431 -14.48 20.91 11.23
N SER A 432 -15.46 21.79 11.42
CA SER A 432 -16.81 21.44 11.92
C SER A 432 -16.79 20.59 13.21
N GLY A 433 -15.84 20.86 14.12
CA GLY A 433 -15.69 20.14 15.39
C GLY A 433 -14.94 18.80 15.29
N THR A 434 -14.51 18.38 14.10
CA THR A 434 -13.74 17.16 13.87
C THR A 434 -12.26 17.48 13.67
N ARG A 435 -11.39 16.83 14.45
CA ARG A 435 -9.93 16.96 14.35
C ARG A 435 -9.41 16.05 13.24
N ASN A 436 -8.75 16.63 12.25
CA ASN A 436 -8.23 15.94 11.08
C ASN A 436 -6.71 16.17 10.94
N LEU A 437 -6.05 15.29 10.21
CA LEU A 437 -4.65 15.40 9.84
C LEU A 437 -4.50 16.10 8.48
N VAL A 438 -3.48 16.96 8.37
CA VAL A 438 -3.06 17.59 7.12
C VAL A 438 -1.66 17.10 6.78
N PHE A 439 -1.47 16.57 5.58
CA PHE A 439 -0.17 16.15 5.09
C PHE A 439 0.61 17.36 4.56
N ASN A 440 1.79 17.60 5.13
CA ASN A 440 2.64 18.76 4.82
C ASN A 440 3.96 18.36 4.13
N GLY A 441 4.14 17.08 3.75
CA GLY A 441 5.36 16.61 3.09
C GLY A 441 6.15 15.60 3.90
N ARG A 442 7.47 15.51 3.66
CA ARG A 442 8.35 14.57 4.37
C ARG A 442 9.54 15.25 4.99
N VAL A 443 9.96 14.79 6.15
CA VAL A 443 11.14 15.31 6.87
C VAL A 443 12.38 15.31 5.97
N LYS A 444 12.63 14.24 5.25
CA LYS A 444 13.77 14.09 4.33
C LYS A 444 13.66 14.85 3.00
N ASP A 445 12.49 15.40 2.70
CA ASP A 445 12.24 16.22 1.51
C ASP A 445 12.25 17.72 1.85
N VAL A 446 12.60 18.09 3.09
CA VAL A 446 12.90 19.46 3.48
C VAL A 446 14.31 19.79 3.03
N ILE A 447 14.46 20.90 2.31
CA ILE A 447 15.75 21.40 1.85
C ILE A 447 16.33 22.31 2.93
N ASP A 448 17.58 22.06 3.33
CA ASP A 448 18.30 22.91 4.28
C ASP A 448 19.19 23.91 3.53
N ARG A 449 18.63 25.06 3.25
CA ARG A 449 19.35 26.14 2.58
C ARG A 449 20.03 27.06 3.61
N SER A 450 21.24 26.71 4.01
CA SER A 450 22.00 27.49 5.03
C SER A 450 21.21 27.76 6.33
N GLY A 451 20.47 26.75 6.82
CA GLY A 451 19.65 26.87 8.02
C GLY A 451 18.18 27.22 7.77
N GLU A 452 17.85 27.78 6.60
CA GLU A 452 16.44 27.98 6.19
C GLU A 452 15.85 26.67 5.70
N LYS A 453 14.80 26.19 6.40
CA LYS A 453 14.11 24.94 6.07
C LYS A 453 13.02 25.20 5.03
N ILE A 454 13.13 24.59 3.84
CA ILE A 454 12.17 24.74 2.75
C ILE A 454 11.43 23.40 2.56
N ASN A 455 10.14 23.42 2.79
CA ASN A 455 9.30 22.26 2.53
C ASN A 455 9.00 22.15 1.03
N CYS A 456 9.52 21.10 0.38
CA CYS A 456 9.27 20.87 -1.05
C CYS A 456 7.77 20.77 -1.37
N GLY A 457 6.98 20.10 -0.53
CA GLY A 457 5.53 19.92 -0.77
C GLY A 457 4.76 21.22 -0.83
N GLU A 458 5.10 22.19 0.03
CA GLU A 458 4.52 23.54 0.04
C GLU A 458 4.78 24.26 -1.30
N VAL A 459 6.01 24.19 -1.79
CA VAL A 459 6.42 24.83 -3.03
C VAL A 459 5.86 24.11 -4.26
N GLU A 460 5.82 22.79 -4.23
CA GLU A 460 5.22 21.96 -5.28
C GLU A 460 3.72 22.27 -5.45
N ALA A 461 2.99 22.37 -4.34
CA ALA A 461 1.57 22.73 -4.36
C ALA A 461 1.34 24.10 -5.00
N ALA A 462 2.17 25.08 -4.65
CA ALA A 462 2.08 26.42 -5.22
C ALA A 462 2.43 26.45 -6.72
N ILE A 463 3.54 25.84 -7.13
CA ILE A 463 3.98 25.79 -8.54
C ILE A 463 2.99 24.99 -9.39
N GLY A 464 2.39 23.93 -8.84
CA GLY A 464 1.37 23.12 -9.52
C GLY A 464 0.11 23.89 -9.95
N LEU A 465 -0.13 25.09 -9.38
CA LEU A 465 -1.22 25.98 -9.80
C LEU A 465 -0.86 26.82 -11.03
N HIS A 466 0.40 26.82 -11.48
CA HIS A 466 0.82 27.59 -12.65
C HIS A 466 0.31 26.92 -13.94
N PRO A 467 -0.34 27.67 -14.86
CA PRO A 467 -1.00 27.09 -16.04
C PRO A 467 -0.06 26.36 -17.02
N ALA A 468 1.24 26.65 -16.99
CA ALA A 468 2.23 25.97 -17.83
C ALA A 468 2.82 24.69 -17.18
N VAL A 469 2.35 24.28 -15.99
CA VAL A 469 2.87 23.13 -15.25
C VAL A 469 1.87 21.98 -15.29
N GLY A 470 2.26 20.88 -15.93
CA GLY A 470 1.47 19.65 -15.97
C GLY A 470 1.73 18.74 -14.75
N ALA A 471 3.02 18.62 -14.36
CA ALA A 471 3.42 17.96 -13.12
C ALA A 471 4.70 18.57 -12.59
N ILE A 472 4.92 18.46 -11.26
CA ILE A 472 6.06 19.07 -10.56
C ILE A 472 6.57 18.14 -9.46
N ALA A 473 7.90 18.13 -9.26
CA ALA A 473 8.53 17.64 -8.05
C ALA A 473 9.78 18.45 -7.73
N CYS A 474 9.94 18.89 -6.49
CA CYS A 474 11.08 19.64 -6.01
C CYS A 474 12.01 18.72 -5.20
N VAL A 475 13.32 18.89 -5.40
CA VAL A 475 14.35 18.16 -4.68
C VAL A 475 15.51 19.08 -4.29
N ALA A 476 16.21 18.69 -3.21
CA ALA A 476 17.49 19.29 -2.88
C ALA A 476 18.52 18.99 -3.97
N MET A 477 19.30 19.99 -4.36
CA MET A 477 20.54 19.84 -5.15
C MET A 477 21.71 20.35 -4.33
N PRO A 478 22.88 19.69 -4.37
CA PRO A 478 24.07 20.13 -3.65
C PRO A 478 24.53 21.52 -4.11
N ASP A 479 24.93 22.36 -3.16
CA ASP A 479 25.50 23.68 -3.42
C ASP A 479 26.65 23.97 -2.46
N PRO A 480 27.83 24.41 -2.97
CA PRO A 480 29.00 24.63 -2.13
C PRO A 480 28.90 25.84 -1.19
N MET A 481 27.98 26.79 -1.45
CA MET A 481 27.81 27.99 -0.62
C MET A 481 26.65 27.82 0.37
N TYR A 482 25.54 27.26 -0.08
CA TYR A 482 24.31 27.15 0.73
C TYR A 482 24.07 25.76 1.33
N GLY A 483 24.97 24.80 1.07
CA GLY A 483 24.75 23.40 1.41
C GLY A 483 23.79 22.74 0.43
N GLU A 484 22.54 23.20 0.43
CA GLU A 484 21.51 22.75 -0.51
C GLU A 484 20.77 23.92 -1.15
N ARG A 485 20.31 23.72 -2.39
CA ARG A 485 19.36 24.58 -3.10
C ARG A 485 18.24 23.77 -3.73
N MET A 486 17.16 24.42 -4.11
CA MET A 486 16.00 23.76 -4.72
C MET A 486 16.16 23.63 -6.23
N CYS A 487 16.00 22.40 -6.74
CA CYS A 487 15.76 22.10 -8.13
C CYS A 487 14.31 21.62 -8.32
N ALA A 488 13.59 22.26 -9.25
CA ALA A 488 12.25 21.87 -9.66
C ALA A 488 12.31 21.05 -10.95
N PHE A 489 11.87 19.78 -10.90
CA PHE A 489 11.62 18.97 -12.09
C PHE A 489 10.18 19.21 -12.54
N ILE A 490 9.98 19.72 -13.74
CA ILE A 490 8.68 20.11 -14.26
C ILE A 490 8.38 19.36 -15.56
N VAL A 491 7.21 18.75 -15.61
CA VAL A 491 6.58 18.30 -16.86
C VAL A 491 5.75 19.46 -17.38
N PRO A 492 6.08 20.05 -18.54
CA PRO A 492 5.29 21.15 -19.09
C PRO A 492 3.85 20.73 -19.40
N GLN A 493 2.91 21.68 -19.23
CA GLN A 493 1.54 21.48 -19.68
C GLN A 493 1.47 21.48 -21.22
N ALA A 494 0.81 20.48 -21.80
CA ALA A 494 0.66 20.40 -23.24
C ALA A 494 -0.02 21.63 -23.82
N GLY A 495 0.62 22.24 -24.84
CA GLY A 495 0.12 23.46 -25.51
C GLY A 495 0.41 24.78 -24.80
N ALA A 496 1.13 24.77 -23.68
CA ALA A 496 1.61 25.98 -23.01
C ALA A 496 3.08 26.23 -23.33
N ASP A 497 3.53 27.46 -23.12
CA ASP A 497 4.97 27.81 -23.20
C ASP A 497 5.74 27.16 -22.04
N ASP A 498 6.99 26.78 -22.28
CA ASP A 498 7.83 26.16 -21.27
C ASP A 498 8.01 27.08 -20.04
N PRO A 499 7.77 26.56 -18.82
CA PRO A 499 7.97 27.33 -17.60
C PRO A 499 9.47 27.64 -17.38
N THR A 500 9.74 28.89 -16.98
CA THR A 500 11.09 29.40 -16.69
C THR A 500 11.21 29.80 -15.23
N LEU A 501 12.46 29.95 -14.72
CA LEU A 501 12.70 30.47 -13.37
C LEU A 501 12.00 31.83 -13.14
N ASN A 502 11.94 32.67 -14.19
CA ASN A 502 11.28 33.99 -14.10
C ASN A 502 9.76 33.86 -13.99
N THR A 503 9.11 33.02 -14.82
CA THR A 503 7.65 32.84 -14.79
C THR A 503 7.20 32.20 -13.49
N ILE A 504 7.90 31.15 -13.04
CA ILE A 504 7.64 30.47 -11.77
C ILE A 504 7.90 31.42 -10.58
N GLY A 505 9.01 32.18 -10.61
CA GLY A 505 9.31 33.15 -9.54
C GLY A 505 8.23 34.25 -9.42
N LYS A 506 7.75 34.80 -10.54
CA LYS A 506 6.63 35.76 -10.54
C LYS A 506 5.34 35.16 -9.96
N HIS A 507 5.04 33.91 -10.31
CA HIS A 507 3.90 33.18 -9.80
C HIS A 507 3.98 32.99 -8.27
N LEU A 508 5.12 32.53 -7.78
CA LEU A 508 5.34 32.35 -6.34
C LEU A 508 5.32 33.69 -5.58
N ALA A 509 5.83 34.77 -6.19
CA ALA A 509 5.74 36.12 -5.62
C ALA A 509 4.29 36.58 -5.49
N ALA A 510 3.46 36.33 -6.50
CA ALA A 510 2.04 36.67 -6.48
C ALA A 510 1.27 35.89 -5.40
N LEU A 511 1.73 34.69 -5.05
CA LEU A 511 1.19 33.86 -3.96
C LEU A 511 1.82 34.20 -2.59
N GLY A 512 2.70 35.21 -2.50
CA GLY A 512 3.30 35.66 -1.24
C GLY A 512 4.47 34.82 -0.75
N PHE A 513 5.04 33.93 -1.57
CA PHE A 513 6.19 33.10 -1.16
C PHE A 513 7.48 33.91 -1.01
N ALA A 514 8.17 33.70 0.10
CA ALA A 514 9.47 34.30 0.34
C ALA A 514 10.49 33.83 -0.75
N LYS A 515 11.36 34.73 -1.19
CA LYS A 515 12.28 34.48 -2.30
C LYS A 515 13.24 33.30 -2.08
N PHE A 516 13.61 33.01 -0.83
CA PHE A 516 14.49 31.87 -0.52
C PHE A 516 13.82 30.51 -0.75
N LYS A 517 12.48 30.45 -0.81
CA LYS A 517 11.69 29.27 -1.15
C LYS A 517 11.55 29.03 -2.65
N TRP A 518 12.02 29.95 -3.50
CA TRP A 518 11.88 29.78 -4.94
C TRP A 518 12.89 28.77 -5.47
N PRO A 519 12.54 27.98 -6.51
CA PRO A 519 13.50 27.13 -7.19
C PRO A 519 14.64 27.97 -7.77
N GLU A 520 15.85 27.48 -7.64
CA GLU A 520 17.06 28.12 -8.23
C GLU A 520 17.50 27.40 -9.50
N ARG A 521 16.83 26.25 -9.80
CA ARG A 521 17.01 25.49 -11.03
C ARG A 521 15.69 24.85 -11.45
N ILE A 522 15.45 24.79 -12.76
CA ILE A 522 14.35 24.04 -13.38
C ILE A 522 14.95 23.01 -14.33
N GLU A 523 14.49 21.77 -14.21
CA GLU A 523 14.73 20.70 -15.17
C GLU A 523 13.41 20.34 -15.83
N LEU A 524 13.29 20.63 -17.14
CA LEU A 524 12.13 20.21 -17.91
C LEU A 524 12.29 18.74 -18.31
N VAL A 525 11.30 17.94 -18.00
CA VAL A 525 11.29 16.49 -18.25
C VAL A 525 9.99 16.06 -18.92
N PRO A 526 10.03 15.06 -19.81
CA PRO A 526 8.81 14.55 -20.44
C PRO A 526 7.91 13.82 -19.44
N GLU A 527 8.49 13.23 -18.40
CA GLU A 527 7.79 12.56 -17.29
C GLU A 527 8.65 12.60 -16.01
N LEU A 528 7.99 12.59 -14.85
CA LEU A 528 8.72 12.48 -13.58
C LEU A 528 9.20 11.05 -13.36
N PRO A 529 10.44 10.83 -12.86
CA PRO A 529 10.90 9.50 -12.47
C PRO A 529 9.96 8.85 -11.44
N MET A 530 9.54 7.61 -11.69
CA MET A 530 8.61 6.89 -10.84
C MET A 530 9.29 5.70 -10.15
N THR A 531 8.79 5.34 -8.98
CA THR A 531 9.13 4.08 -8.30
C THR A 531 8.39 2.91 -8.94
N THR A 532 8.79 1.68 -8.65
CA THR A 532 8.09 0.46 -9.06
C THR A 532 6.65 0.38 -8.55
N SER A 533 6.34 1.11 -7.47
CA SER A 533 4.99 1.24 -6.90
C SER A 533 4.15 2.36 -7.52
N GLY A 534 4.67 3.06 -8.55
CA GLY A 534 3.94 4.14 -9.24
C GLY A 534 3.92 5.48 -8.49
N LYS A 535 4.86 5.70 -7.56
CA LYS A 535 5.04 7.00 -6.88
C LYS A 535 6.22 7.76 -7.46
N VAL A 536 6.18 9.09 -7.40
CA VAL A 536 7.31 9.95 -7.81
C VAL A 536 8.57 9.62 -7.01
N SER A 537 9.69 9.40 -7.71
CA SER A 537 10.97 9.01 -7.12
C SER A 537 11.89 10.22 -6.91
N LYS A 538 11.71 10.96 -5.81
CA LYS A 538 12.62 12.06 -5.43
C LYS A 538 14.08 11.64 -5.23
N PRO A 539 14.40 10.45 -4.67
CA PRO A 539 15.78 9.97 -4.63
C PRO A 539 16.45 9.91 -6.02
N ARG A 540 15.73 9.35 -7.00
CA ARG A 540 16.25 9.28 -8.38
C ARG A 540 16.49 10.66 -8.99
N MET A 541 15.62 11.63 -8.70
CA MET A 541 15.81 13.02 -9.15
C MET A 541 17.03 13.68 -8.49
N ARG A 542 17.27 13.43 -7.19
CA ARG A 542 18.50 13.92 -6.51
C ARG A 542 19.77 13.34 -7.13
N GLU A 543 19.78 12.04 -7.48
CA GLU A 543 20.89 11.42 -8.20
C GLU A 543 21.11 12.06 -9.56
N LEU A 544 20.03 12.26 -10.33
CA LEU A 544 20.12 12.87 -11.67
C LEU A 544 20.69 14.28 -11.63
N ILE A 545 20.18 15.12 -10.71
CA ILE A 545 20.68 16.51 -10.63
C ILE A 545 22.10 16.57 -10.10
N ALA A 546 22.48 15.74 -9.13
CA ALA A 546 23.85 15.68 -8.63
C ALA A 546 24.83 15.24 -9.72
N ALA A 547 24.49 14.23 -10.52
CA ALA A 547 25.30 13.78 -11.65
C ALA A 547 25.45 14.89 -12.73
N LYS A 548 24.37 15.60 -13.04
CA LYS A 548 24.37 16.70 -14.01
C LYS A 548 25.24 17.86 -13.54
N LEU A 549 25.15 18.27 -12.28
CA LEU A 549 26.01 19.30 -11.70
C LEU A 549 27.49 18.90 -11.72
N ALA A 550 27.81 17.64 -11.44
CA ALA A 550 29.18 17.12 -11.49
C ALA A 550 29.75 17.14 -12.93
N GLN A 551 28.93 16.87 -13.93
CA GLN A 551 29.31 16.94 -15.33
C GLN A 551 29.55 18.42 -15.78
N GLU A 552 28.59 19.31 -15.50
CA GLU A 552 28.72 20.76 -15.78
C GLU A 552 29.99 21.36 -15.15
N SER A 553 30.35 20.89 -13.94
CA SER A 553 31.56 21.33 -13.25
C SER A 553 32.84 20.80 -13.90
N ARG A 554 32.81 19.68 -14.62
CA ARG A 554 33.95 19.16 -15.40
C ARG A 554 34.12 19.90 -16.74
N ASP A 555 32.97 20.19 -17.39
CA ASP A 555 32.96 20.86 -18.71
C ASP A 555 33.36 22.35 -18.62
N ASN A 556 33.24 22.94 -17.42
CA ASN A 556 33.65 24.32 -17.12
C ASN A 556 35.11 24.45 -16.59
N ARG A 557 35.87 23.34 -16.51
CA ARG A 557 37.30 23.32 -16.16
C ARG A 557 38.15 23.07 -17.41
#